data_8c7309c583d5a4c2ff4503ac9f8f69e1
#
_entry.id   8c7309c583d5a4c2ff4503ac9f8f69e1
#
_cell.length_a   1.000
_cell.length_b   1.000
_cell.length_c   1.000
_cell.angle_alpha   90.00
_cell.angle_beta   90.00
_cell.angle_gamma   90.00
#
_symmetry.space_group_name_H-M   'P 1'
#
loop_
_entity.id
_entity.type
_entity.pdbx_description
1 polymer ?
#
loop_
_entity_poly.entity_id
_entity_poly.type
_entity_poly.pdbx_seq_one_letter_code
_entity_poly.pdbx_strand_id
1 'polypeptide(L)'
;MTHLSQNSMTTKGRLLAGLLLPLMISAGCSDQDKQTQVVSRPVKVFRIEDQAVARASSFAGEVRARIETPLSFRVAGKLLERKVDVGDPVRKGQLLAILDGNDYHLAVQGLKAQLASAQADSTFLRDDLVRYRELLAQQVISPPEFERHETAYTAARERTAALAAQLAEANNQLSYTQLHADRDGVVTALAVESGQVLVAGQAVVTLAQLDEKEIHFDVPEHRLLEIQRKQAVSVSLWSDDERGLKAKIREIASAADPVSRTYRVKASLLEGLDAAQLGMTAIVHIEANTASGIAIPLSAVYTPQNQPDHPLVWLVDEQAATVKSVPVRLGETLTGERVAVDGLAAGQLLVSAGVQRLAEGQGVRLPEGSGLPKNRGGQENLNKAQL
;
A
#
# COMPACT_ATOMS: atom_id res chain seq x y z
N MET A 1 1.05 38.60 49.79
CA MET A 1 0.55 37.92 51.00
C MET A 1 1.46 36.72 51.16
N THR A 2 2.52 36.91 51.97
CA THR A 2 2.69 36.49 53.38
C THR A 2 2.87 34.99 53.49
N HIS A 3 3.89 34.37 54.06
CA HIS A 3 4.88 34.66 55.10
C HIS A 3 5.91 33.48 55.03
N LEU A 4 7.25 33.61 55.00
CA LEU A 4 8.13 33.76 56.17
C LEU A 4 8.07 32.62 57.18
N SER A 5 9.22 31.94 57.40
CA SER A 5 10.01 31.90 58.63
C SER A 5 11.01 30.74 58.59
N GLN A 6 12.34 30.86 58.51
CA GLN A 6 13.35 31.21 59.52
C GLN A 6 13.27 30.35 60.82
N ASN A 7 14.34 29.61 61.08
CA ASN A 7 15.20 29.67 62.28
C ASN A 7 16.15 28.44 62.31
N SER A 8 17.46 28.50 62.30
CA SER A 8 18.51 29.10 63.16
C SER A 8 18.72 28.36 64.50
N MET A 9 19.99 28.16 64.75
CA MET A 9 20.74 28.07 66.04
C MET A 9 21.33 26.68 66.40
N THR A 10 22.64 26.52 66.20
CA THR A 10 23.78 26.76 67.13
C THR A 10 23.83 25.93 68.42
N THR A 11 24.91 25.21 68.72
CA THR A 11 25.91 25.50 69.77
C THR A 11 26.84 24.28 70.02
N LYS A 12 28.15 24.35 69.82
CA LYS A 12 29.25 24.51 70.76
C LYS A 12 29.50 23.38 71.85
N GLY A 13 30.73 22.94 71.91
CA GLY A 13 31.40 22.49 73.15
C GLY A 13 32.31 21.34 72.87
N ARG A 14 33.59 21.49 72.68
CA ARG A 14 34.74 21.63 73.63
C ARG A 14 35.22 20.31 74.28
N LEU A 15 36.47 19.90 73.90
CA LEU A 15 37.73 19.78 74.66
C LEU A 15 37.97 18.53 75.54
N LEU A 16 39.06 17.82 75.28
CA LEU A 16 40.31 17.56 76.08
C LEU A 16 40.93 16.25 75.58
N ALA A 17 42.08 16.19 74.99
CA ALA A 17 43.45 16.25 75.55
C ALA A 17 43.94 14.93 76.19
N GLY A 18 45.08 14.41 75.70
CA GLY A 18 45.97 13.37 76.35
C GLY A 18 46.65 12.53 75.29
N LEU A 19 47.74 12.83 74.80
CA LEU A 19 49.18 12.71 75.13
C LEU A 19 49.60 11.25 75.45
N LEU A 20 50.39 10.62 74.54
CA LEU A 20 51.71 10.04 74.82
C LEU A 20 52.26 9.14 73.68
N LEU A 21 53.41 9.41 73.29
CA LEU A 21 54.47 8.99 72.40
C LEU A 21 55.10 7.65 72.91
N PRO A 22 56.08 7.09 72.20
CA PRO A 22 56.25 6.44 70.87
C PRO A 22 56.78 4.99 71.01
N LEU A 23 56.78 4.24 69.88
CA LEU A 23 57.89 3.29 69.69
C LEU A 23 58.08 2.93 68.20
N MET A 24 59.27 3.15 67.76
CA MET A 24 59.84 2.67 66.51
C MET A 24 59.82 1.16 66.40
N ILE A 25 59.49 0.63 65.20
CA ILE A 25 60.27 -0.51 64.65
C ILE A 25 60.13 -0.41 63.09
N SER A 26 61.28 -0.24 62.50
CA SER A 26 61.57 -0.36 61.08
C SER A 26 61.49 -1.81 60.63
N ALA A 27 60.85 -2.15 59.53
CA ALA A 27 61.30 -3.24 58.66
C ALA A 27 60.52 -3.27 57.35
N GLY A 28 61.22 -3.22 56.24
CA GLY A 28 60.91 -4.03 55.02
C GLY A 28 60.02 -3.43 53.96
N CYS A 29 60.66 -2.66 53.08
CA CYS A 29 60.13 -2.58 51.69
C CYS A 29 60.16 -3.97 51.08
N SER A 30 59.01 -4.54 50.82
CA SER A 30 58.87 -5.51 49.75
C SER A 30 57.96 -4.85 48.63
N ASP A 31 58.64 -4.52 47.56
CA ASP A 31 58.05 -4.15 46.32
C ASP A 31 57.17 -5.36 45.87
N GLN A 32 55.90 -5.31 46.21
CA GLN A 32 54.95 -6.29 45.74
C GLN A 32 54.44 -5.75 44.42
N ASP A 33 55.08 -6.22 43.34
CA ASP A 33 54.55 -6.12 41.96
C ASP A 33 53.07 -6.36 42.03
N LYS A 34 52.26 -5.28 41.92
CA LYS A 34 50.86 -5.35 41.65
C LYS A 34 50.73 -5.85 40.21
N GLN A 35 50.80 -7.16 40.02
CA GLN A 35 50.21 -7.78 38.86
C GLN A 35 48.76 -7.35 38.85
N THR A 36 48.46 -6.34 38.01
CA THR A 36 47.12 -5.96 37.69
C THR A 36 46.46 -7.19 37.08
N GLN A 37 45.71 -7.95 37.89
CA GLN A 37 44.87 -9.01 37.37
C GLN A 37 43.95 -8.38 36.33
N VAL A 38 44.25 -8.57 35.07
CA VAL A 38 43.37 -8.23 33.98
C VAL A 38 42.09 -9.02 34.16
N VAL A 39 41.08 -8.41 34.77
CA VAL A 39 39.78 -9.02 34.99
C VAL A 39 39.15 -9.24 33.62
N SER A 40 39.38 -10.42 33.08
CA SER A 40 38.77 -10.86 31.83
C SER A 40 37.26 -10.98 32.02
N ARG A 41 36.49 -10.13 31.36
CA ARG A 41 35.02 -10.13 31.42
C ARG A 41 34.41 -11.05 30.38
N PRO A 42 33.41 -11.85 30.74
CA PRO A 42 32.66 -12.62 29.74
C PRO A 42 31.85 -11.68 28.84
N VAL A 43 31.95 -11.85 27.55
CA VAL A 43 31.21 -11.08 26.54
C VAL A 43 30.51 -12.00 25.57
N LYS A 44 29.36 -11.60 25.05
CA LYS A 44 28.73 -12.27 23.93
C LYS A 44 29.28 -11.65 22.65
N VAL A 45 29.71 -12.48 21.73
CA VAL A 45 30.30 -12.03 20.47
C VAL A 45 29.41 -12.39 19.28
N PHE A 46 29.55 -11.62 18.23
CA PHE A 46 28.88 -11.78 16.95
C PHE A 46 29.94 -11.70 15.86
N ARG A 47 29.99 -12.71 14.98
CA ARG A 47 30.87 -12.67 13.80
C ARG A 47 30.16 -11.95 12.66
N ILE A 48 30.81 -10.95 12.12
CA ILE A 48 30.29 -10.20 10.98
C ILE A 48 30.33 -11.11 9.74
N GLU A 49 29.16 -11.42 9.23
CA GLU A 49 29.00 -12.13 7.97
C GLU A 49 28.77 -11.12 6.85
N ASP A 50 29.33 -11.41 5.68
CA ASP A 50 29.01 -10.66 4.45
C ASP A 50 27.60 -11.11 4.01
N GLN A 51 26.59 -10.58 4.64
CA GLN A 51 25.21 -10.81 4.23
C GLN A 51 24.81 -9.65 3.35
N ALA A 52 24.35 -9.98 2.13
CA ALA A 52 23.63 -9.02 1.32
C ALA A 52 22.43 -8.50 2.13
N VAL A 53 22.58 -7.30 2.66
CA VAL A 53 21.51 -6.64 3.39
C VAL A 53 20.45 -6.26 2.36
N ALA A 54 19.52 -7.15 2.12
CA ALA A 54 18.35 -6.86 1.30
C ALA A 54 17.50 -5.84 2.09
N ARG A 55 17.54 -4.60 1.68
CA ARG A 55 16.59 -3.57 2.14
C ARG A 55 15.24 -3.90 1.50
N ALA A 56 14.50 -4.82 2.05
CA ALA A 56 13.14 -5.06 1.62
C ALA A 56 12.25 -3.94 2.15
N SER A 57 11.76 -3.12 1.24
CA SER A 57 10.71 -2.16 1.54
C SER A 57 9.37 -2.85 1.39
N SER A 58 8.51 -2.77 2.39
CA SER A 58 7.15 -3.30 2.29
C SER A 58 6.12 -2.18 2.41
N PHE A 59 5.04 -2.29 1.63
CA PHE A 59 3.91 -1.37 1.63
C PHE A 59 2.63 -2.17 1.76
N ALA A 60 1.75 -1.72 2.65
CA ALA A 60 0.41 -2.28 2.74
C ALA A 60 -0.43 -1.83 1.54
N GLY A 61 -1.18 -2.74 0.96
CA GLY A 61 -2.06 -2.50 -0.17
C GLY A 61 -3.34 -3.30 -0.06
N GLU A 62 -4.23 -3.08 -1.01
CA GLU A 62 -5.53 -3.73 -1.12
C GLU A 62 -5.70 -4.31 -2.52
N VAL A 63 -6.26 -5.52 -2.59
CA VAL A 63 -6.64 -6.17 -3.85
C VAL A 63 -7.90 -5.48 -4.40
N ARG A 64 -7.81 -4.93 -5.60
CA ARG A 64 -8.91 -4.30 -6.33
C ARG A 64 -9.10 -4.92 -7.70
N ALA A 65 -10.29 -4.83 -8.24
CA ALA A 65 -10.48 -5.08 -9.66
C ALA A 65 -9.84 -3.94 -10.46
N ARG A 66 -9.24 -4.26 -11.60
CA ARG A 66 -8.71 -3.22 -12.49
C ARG A 66 -9.81 -2.31 -13.01
N ILE A 67 -10.98 -2.87 -13.31
CA ILE A 67 -12.13 -2.15 -13.83
C ILE A 67 -13.30 -2.34 -12.88
N GLU A 68 -13.69 -1.26 -12.23
CA GLU A 68 -14.91 -1.14 -11.44
C GLU A 68 -15.77 -0.05 -12.07
N THR A 69 -17.01 -0.40 -12.44
CA THR A 69 -17.90 0.51 -13.14
C THR A 69 -19.19 0.68 -12.33
N PRO A 70 -19.52 1.89 -11.89
CA PRO A 70 -20.82 2.19 -11.34
C PRO A 70 -21.85 2.26 -12.48
N LEU A 71 -22.83 1.37 -12.46
CA LEU A 71 -23.93 1.34 -13.41
C LEU A 71 -25.09 2.18 -12.87
N SER A 72 -25.74 2.93 -13.78
CA SER A 72 -26.84 3.84 -13.46
C SER A 72 -27.91 3.79 -14.53
N PHE A 73 -29.15 4.16 -14.16
CA PHE A 73 -30.19 4.38 -15.13
C PHE A 73 -29.95 5.69 -15.91
N ARG A 74 -30.34 5.69 -17.20
CA ARG A 74 -30.24 6.85 -18.07
C ARG A 74 -31.48 7.76 -18.00
N VAL A 75 -32.50 7.31 -17.28
CA VAL A 75 -33.77 7.99 -17.04
C VAL A 75 -34.12 7.96 -15.55
N ALA A 76 -34.95 8.91 -15.13
CA ALA A 76 -35.43 8.97 -13.75
C ALA A 76 -36.62 8.03 -13.55
N GLY A 77 -36.85 7.59 -12.30
CA GLY A 77 -38.03 6.78 -11.97
C GLY A 77 -37.94 6.14 -10.61
N LYS A 78 -39.01 5.52 -10.16
CA LYS A 78 -39.02 4.73 -8.91
C LYS A 78 -38.45 3.35 -9.18
N LEU A 79 -37.48 2.93 -8.35
CA LEU A 79 -36.93 1.57 -8.42
C LEU A 79 -37.98 0.56 -7.92
N LEU A 80 -38.46 -0.29 -8.80
CA LEU A 80 -39.42 -1.32 -8.45
C LEU A 80 -38.72 -2.53 -7.83
N GLU A 81 -37.70 -3.02 -8.51
CA GLU A 81 -37.07 -4.28 -8.16
C GLU A 81 -35.58 -4.26 -8.50
N ARG A 82 -34.80 -4.86 -7.61
CA ARG A 82 -33.40 -5.20 -7.82
C ARG A 82 -33.29 -6.73 -7.91
N LYS A 83 -32.63 -7.22 -8.93
CA LYS A 83 -32.52 -8.65 -9.29
C LYS A 83 -31.20 -9.29 -8.84
N VAL A 84 -30.30 -8.51 -8.22
CA VAL A 84 -28.96 -8.95 -7.85
C VAL A 84 -28.60 -8.44 -6.45
N ASP A 85 -27.74 -9.19 -5.75
CA ASP A 85 -27.16 -8.83 -4.48
C ASP A 85 -25.63 -8.65 -4.57
N VAL A 86 -25.01 -8.08 -3.51
CA VAL A 86 -23.55 -7.95 -3.42
C VAL A 86 -22.93 -9.34 -3.39
N GLY A 87 -21.94 -9.57 -4.23
CA GLY A 87 -21.27 -10.87 -4.39
C GLY A 87 -21.81 -11.71 -5.55
N ASP A 88 -22.96 -11.35 -6.14
CA ASP A 88 -23.52 -12.09 -7.26
C ASP A 88 -22.66 -11.97 -8.53
N PRO A 89 -22.35 -13.09 -9.19
CA PRO A 89 -21.78 -13.10 -10.52
C PRO A 89 -22.86 -12.74 -11.55
N VAL A 90 -22.53 -11.84 -12.47
CA VAL A 90 -23.44 -11.41 -13.52
C VAL A 90 -22.81 -11.56 -14.90
N ARG A 91 -23.64 -11.77 -15.92
CA ARG A 91 -23.23 -11.86 -17.31
C ARG A 91 -23.66 -10.63 -18.08
N LYS A 92 -22.91 -10.30 -19.12
CA LYS A 92 -23.28 -9.22 -20.06
C LYS A 92 -24.70 -9.39 -20.56
N GLY A 93 -25.51 -8.32 -20.50
CA GLY A 93 -26.92 -8.33 -20.88
C GLY A 93 -27.88 -8.83 -19.80
N GLN A 94 -27.39 -9.32 -18.66
CA GLN A 94 -28.25 -9.74 -17.54
C GLN A 94 -28.98 -8.53 -16.95
N LEU A 95 -30.27 -8.69 -16.66
CA LEU A 95 -31.08 -7.67 -16.02
C LEU A 95 -30.74 -7.55 -14.54
N LEU A 96 -30.35 -6.35 -14.09
CA LEU A 96 -29.91 -6.05 -12.74
C LEU A 96 -30.97 -5.37 -11.89
N ALA A 97 -31.72 -4.42 -12.51
CA ALA A 97 -32.72 -3.64 -11.81
C ALA A 97 -33.77 -3.07 -12.79
N ILE A 98 -34.94 -2.72 -12.27
CA ILE A 98 -36.09 -2.25 -13.05
C ILE A 98 -36.67 -0.99 -12.37
N LEU A 99 -36.86 0.08 -13.15
CA LEU A 99 -37.66 1.24 -12.75
C LEU A 99 -39.13 1.04 -13.13
N ASP A 100 -40.00 1.81 -12.49
CA ASP A 100 -41.40 1.96 -12.94
C ASP A 100 -41.42 2.63 -14.30
N GLY A 101 -41.75 1.85 -15.33
CA GLY A 101 -41.79 2.28 -16.72
C GLY A 101 -43.18 2.65 -17.23
N ASN A 102 -44.23 2.71 -16.39
CA ASN A 102 -45.59 2.91 -16.81
C ASN A 102 -45.78 4.20 -17.64
N ASP A 103 -45.22 5.32 -17.15
CA ASP A 103 -45.35 6.62 -17.86
C ASP A 103 -44.60 6.58 -19.21
N TYR A 104 -43.44 5.96 -19.28
CA TYR A 104 -42.70 5.76 -20.54
C TYR A 104 -43.44 4.86 -21.51
N HIS A 105 -44.10 3.82 -21.02
CA HIS A 105 -44.93 2.94 -21.83
C HIS A 105 -46.15 3.67 -22.43
N LEU A 106 -46.83 4.49 -21.64
CA LEU A 106 -47.94 5.33 -22.08
C LEU A 106 -47.51 6.36 -23.15
N ALA A 107 -46.32 6.96 -22.98
CA ALA A 107 -45.73 7.87 -23.96
C ALA A 107 -45.50 7.18 -25.32
N VAL A 108 -44.93 5.95 -25.27
CA VAL A 108 -44.75 5.12 -26.49
C VAL A 108 -46.09 4.80 -27.16
N GLN A 109 -47.12 4.44 -26.40
CA GLN A 109 -48.45 4.15 -26.95
C GLN A 109 -49.06 5.40 -27.60
N GLY A 110 -48.95 6.56 -26.97
CA GLY A 110 -49.47 7.82 -27.52
C GLY A 110 -48.78 8.19 -28.83
N LEU A 111 -47.44 8.13 -28.90
CA LEU A 111 -46.69 8.40 -30.13
C LEU A 111 -46.96 7.37 -31.22
N LYS A 112 -47.15 6.09 -30.87
CA LYS A 112 -47.53 5.05 -31.83
C LYS A 112 -48.88 5.34 -32.48
N ALA A 113 -49.87 5.80 -31.71
CA ALA A 113 -51.18 6.18 -32.24
C ALA A 113 -51.09 7.41 -33.16
N GLN A 114 -50.30 8.44 -32.78
CA GLN A 114 -50.06 9.63 -33.59
C GLN A 114 -49.36 9.29 -34.92
N LEU A 115 -48.34 8.40 -34.88
CA LEU A 115 -47.65 7.93 -36.07
C LEU A 115 -48.61 7.20 -37.01
N ALA A 116 -49.48 6.33 -36.49
CA ALA A 116 -50.45 5.60 -37.28
C ALA A 116 -51.43 6.55 -38.01
N SER A 117 -51.90 7.59 -37.31
CA SER A 117 -52.73 8.64 -37.93
C SER A 117 -52.00 9.40 -39.06
N ALA A 118 -50.74 9.84 -38.78
CA ALA A 118 -49.96 10.56 -39.81
C ALA A 118 -49.62 9.68 -41.02
N GLN A 119 -49.41 8.38 -40.81
CA GLN A 119 -49.17 7.41 -41.88
C GLN A 119 -50.43 7.26 -42.78
N ALA A 120 -51.64 7.21 -42.17
CA ALA A 120 -52.90 7.14 -42.91
C ALA A 120 -53.08 8.41 -43.75
N ASP A 121 -52.85 9.62 -43.17
CA ASP A 121 -52.91 10.88 -43.86
C ASP A 121 -51.92 10.97 -45.03
N SER A 122 -50.66 10.56 -44.81
CA SER A 122 -49.60 10.53 -45.83
C SER A 122 -49.97 9.56 -46.97
N THR A 123 -50.57 8.39 -46.61
CA THR A 123 -51.02 7.41 -47.60
C THR A 123 -52.16 7.99 -48.47
N PHE A 124 -53.13 8.61 -47.82
CA PHE A 124 -54.22 9.28 -48.53
C PHE A 124 -53.71 10.34 -49.52
N LEU A 125 -52.83 11.25 -49.02
CA LEU A 125 -52.28 12.34 -49.87
C LEU A 125 -51.38 11.81 -51.00
N ARG A 126 -50.66 10.70 -50.75
CA ARG A 126 -49.90 10.04 -51.81
C ARG A 126 -50.80 9.52 -52.93
N ASP A 127 -51.86 8.80 -52.54
CA ASP A 127 -52.78 8.21 -53.50
C ASP A 127 -53.61 9.31 -54.27
N ASP A 128 -53.86 10.42 -53.57
CA ASP A 128 -54.45 11.62 -54.16
C ASP A 128 -53.49 12.28 -55.17
N LEU A 129 -52.19 12.45 -54.78
CA LEU A 129 -51.19 13.02 -55.70
C LEU A 129 -51.04 12.18 -57.00
N VAL A 130 -51.13 10.83 -56.89
CA VAL A 130 -51.10 9.97 -58.08
C VAL A 130 -52.24 10.31 -59.02
N ARG A 131 -53.47 10.48 -58.50
CA ARG A 131 -54.65 10.88 -59.31
C ARG A 131 -54.45 12.26 -59.93
N TYR A 132 -53.99 13.25 -59.19
CA TYR A 132 -53.75 14.60 -59.69
C TYR A 132 -52.62 14.64 -60.73
N ARG A 133 -51.66 13.78 -60.68
CA ARG A 133 -50.58 13.61 -61.67
C ARG A 133 -51.17 13.15 -63.03
N GLU A 134 -52.15 12.25 -63.02
CA GLU A 134 -52.84 11.81 -64.22
C GLU A 134 -53.69 12.92 -64.79
N LEU A 135 -54.42 13.71 -63.96
CA LEU A 135 -55.21 14.85 -64.40
C LEU A 135 -54.35 15.96 -65.01
N LEU A 136 -53.17 16.22 -64.47
CA LEU A 136 -52.21 17.17 -65.04
C LEU A 136 -51.72 16.69 -66.42
N ALA A 137 -51.44 15.42 -66.60
CA ALA A 137 -51.01 14.83 -67.87
C ALA A 137 -52.10 14.95 -68.94
N GLN A 138 -53.36 14.92 -68.47
CA GLN A 138 -54.53 15.14 -69.35
C GLN A 138 -54.88 16.62 -69.53
N GLN A 139 -54.12 17.56 -68.99
CA GLN A 139 -54.31 19.00 -69.00
C GLN A 139 -55.69 19.48 -68.40
N VAL A 140 -56.23 18.68 -67.46
CA VAL A 140 -57.50 18.98 -66.77
C VAL A 140 -57.26 19.95 -65.58
N ILE A 141 -56.06 19.98 -64.99
CA ILE A 141 -55.73 20.89 -63.92
C ILE A 141 -54.49 21.75 -64.26
N SER A 142 -54.31 22.84 -63.50
CA SER A 142 -53.18 23.75 -63.72
C SER A 142 -51.90 23.23 -62.95
N PRO A 143 -50.70 23.55 -63.45
CA PRO A 143 -49.47 23.21 -62.75
C PRO A 143 -49.40 23.71 -61.26
N PRO A 144 -49.80 24.93 -60.89
CA PRO A 144 -49.83 25.40 -59.51
C PRO A 144 -50.80 24.60 -58.62
N GLU A 145 -51.85 24.01 -59.20
CA GLU A 145 -52.74 23.15 -58.42
C GLU A 145 -52.12 21.81 -58.14
N PHE A 146 -51.40 21.20 -59.07
CA PHE A 146 -50.63 20.01 -58.88
C PHE A 146 -49.52 20.23 -57.79
N GLU A 147 -48.77 21.34 -57.86
CA GLU A 147 -47.74 21.72 -56.91
C GLU A 147 -48.28 21.82 -55.46
N ARG A 148 -49.51 22.28 -55.26
CA ARG A 148 -50.19 22.32 -53.97
C ARG A 148 -50.36 20.91 -53.39
N HIS A 149 -50.78 19.93 -54.16
CA HIS A 149 -50.95 18.53 -53.74
C HIS A 149 -49.58 17.87 -53.46
N GLU A 150 -48.58 18.14 -54.31
CA GLU A 150 -47.23 17.66 -54.11
C GLU A 150 -46.63 18.20 -52.80
N THR A 151 -46.81 19.50 -52.53
CA THR A 151 -46.39 20.13 -51.28
C THR A 151 -47.09 19.52 -50.04
N ALA A 152 -48.43 19.29 -50.16
CA ALA A 152 -49.22 18.69 -49.10
C ALA A 152 -48.77 17.27 -48.80
N TYR A 153 -48.52 16.44 -49.84
CA TYR A 153 -47.95 15.09 -49.62
C TYR A 153 -46.57 15.14 -48.99
N THR A 154 -45.70 16.02 -49.50
CA THR A 154 -44.33 16.16 -48.93
C THR A 154 -44.38 16.55 -47.47
N ALA A 155 -45.23 17.50 -47.08
CA ALA A 155 -45.43 17.92 -45.72
C ALA A 155 -45.90 16.76 -44.79
N ALA A 156 -46.87 15.95 -45.28
CA ALA A 156 -47.40 14.81 -44.55
C ALA A 156 -46.35 13.70 -44.39
N ARG A 157 -45.54 13.47 -45.43
CA ARG A 157 -44.41 12.52 -45.38
C ARG A 157 -43.38 12.93 -44.33
N GLU A 158 -42.96 14.19 -44.32
CA GLU A 158 -42.00 14.71 -43.38
C GLU A 158 -42.55 14.69 -41.93
N ARG A 159 -43.85 14.98 -41.73
CA ARG A 159 -44.52 14.81 -40.45
C ARG A 159 -44.50 13.35 -39.95
N THR A 160 -44.72 12.40 -40.84
CA THR A 160 -44.64 10.95 -40.53
C THR A 160 -43.24 10.57 -40.12
N ALA A 161 -42.20 11.05 -40.81
CA ALA A 161 -40.80 10.80 -40.47
C ALA A 161 -40.44 11.41 -39.11
N ALA A 162 -40.90 12.62 -38.79
CA ALA A 162 -40.68 13.24 -37.48
C ALA A 162 -41.33 12.46 -36.34
N LEU A 163 -42.57 11.99 -36.51
CA LEU A 163 -43.25 11.16 -35.49
C LEU A 163 -42.59 9.78 -35.31
N ALA A 164 -42.08 9.20 -36.41
CA ALA A 164 -41.30 7.95 -36.32
C ALA A 164 -40.03 8.13 -35.52
N ALA A 165 -39.30 9.25 -35.65
CA ALA A 165 -38.14 9.59 -34.87
C ALA A 165 -38.48 9.78 -33.38
N GLN A 166 -39.58 10.50 -33.08
CA GLN A 166 -40.05 10.69 -31.70
C GLN A 166 -40.45 9.36 -31.03
N LEU A 167 -41.13 8.47 -31.79
CA LEU A 167 -41.46 7.14 -31.30
C LEU A 167 -40.19 6.30 -30.99
N ALA A 168 -39.17 6.40 -31.83
CA ALA A 168 -37.89 5.73 -31.59
C ALA A 168 -37.21 6.25 -30.32
N GLU A 169 -37.23 7.56 -30.09
CA GLU A 169 -36.72 8.18 -28.86
C GLU A 169 -37.48 7.68 -27.61
N ALA A 170 -38.81 7.68 -27.65
CA ALA A 170 -39.62 7.18 -26.53
C ALA A 170 -39.39 5.70 -26.25
N ASN A 171 -39.20 4.86 -27.27
CA ASN A 171 -38.81 3.45 -27.08
C ASN A 171 -37.44 3.31 -26.44
N ASN A 172 -36.47 4.16 -26.79
CA ASN A 172 -35.17 4.16 -26.12
C ASN A 172 -35.32 4.54 -24.65
N GLN A 173 -36.11 5.59 -24.33
CA GLN A 173 -36.36 5.99 -22.93
C GLN A 173 -37.02 4.85 -22.14
N LEU A 174 -37.99 4.16 -22.71
CA LEU A 174 -38.59 2.98 -22.09
C LEU A 174 -37.58 1.86 -21.88
N SER A 175 -36.71 1.60 -22.84
CA SER A 175 -35.65 0.58 -22.67
C SER A 175 -34.68 0.92 -21.55
N TYR A 176 -34.43 2.21 -21.31
CA TYR A 176 -33.55 2.69 -20.22
C TYR A 176 -34.14 2.54 -18.82
N THR A 177 -35.43 2.16 -18.70
CA THR A 177 -36.02 1.77 -17.40
C THR A 177 -35.56 0.39 -16.92
N GLN A 178 -34.83 -0.35 -17.74
CA GLN A 178 -34.22 -1.64 -17.40
C GLN A 178 -32.71 -1.47 -17.38
N LEU A 179 -32.08 -1.76 -16.22
CA LEU A 179 -30.64 -1.72 -16.07
C LEU A 179 -30.07 -3.10 -16.35
N HIS A 180 -29.23 -3.18 -17.36
CA HIS A 180 -28.54 -4.41 -17.74
C HIS A 180 -27.04 -4.30 -17.49
N ALA A 181 -26.38 -5.42 -17.18
CA ALA A 181 -24.94 -5.48 -17.13
C ALA A 181 -24.33 -5.23 -18.52
N ASP A 182 -23.36 -4.33 -18.61
CA ASP A 182 -22.64 -4.01 -19.84
C ASP A 182 -21.53 -5.05 -20.16
N ARG A 183 -21.15 -5.84 -19.16
CA ARG A 183 -20.08 -6.86 -19.21
C ARG A 183 -20.28 -7.96 -18.17
N ASP A 184 -19.47 -9.02 -18.27
CA ASP A 184 -19.36 -10.04 -17.24
C ASP A 184 -18.62 -9.49 -16.01
N GLY A 185 -18.98 -9.94 -14.80
CA GLY A 185 -18.35 -9.48 -13.59
C GLY A 185 -19.07 -9.92 -12.32
N VAL A 186 -18.72 -9.28 -11.20
CA VAL A 186 -19.33 -9.48 -9.87
C VAL A 186 -19.83 -8.14 -9.34
N VAL A 187 -20.96 -8.16 -8.68
CA VAL A 187 -21.54 -6.99 -7.99
C VAL A 187 -20.70 -6.72 -6.72
N THR A 188 -20.03 -5.58 -6.65
CA THR A 188 -19.21 -5.19 -5.48
C THR A 188 -19.91 -4.24 -4.54
N ALA A 189 -20.85 -3.45 -5.03
CA ALA A 189 -21.61 -2.53 -4.19
C ALA A 189 -23.00 -2.26 -4.77
N LEU A 190 -23.92 -1.96 -3.88
CA LEU A 190 -25.28 -1.51 -4.15
C LEU A 190 -25.47 -0.17 -3.45
N ALA A 191 -25.88 0.86 -4.22
CA ALA A 191 -26.02 2.22 -3.72
C ALA A 191 -27.47 2.62 -3.43
N VAL A 192 -28.43 1.76 -3.77
CA VAL A 192 -29.88 2.08 -3.71
C VAL A 192 -30.70 0.87 -3.31
N GLU A 193 -31.89 1.13 -2.77
CA GLU A 193 -32.87 0.11 -2.35
C GLU A 193 -34.18 0.24 -3.14
N SER A 194 -34.88 -0.90 -3.29
CA SER A 194 -36.19 -0.93 -3.93
C SER A 194 -37.18 0.03 -3.24
N GLY A 195 -37.98 0.71 -4.05
CA GLY A 195 -38.93 1.73 -3.59
C GLY A 195 -38.40 3.17 -3.62
N GLN A 196 -37.07 3.39 -3.76
CA GLN A 196 -36.49 4.73 -3.89
C GLN A 196 -36.80 5.34 -5.23
N VAL A 197 -36.91 6.68 -5.29
CA VAL A 197 -36.98 7.46 -6.52
C VAL A 197 -35.57 7.91 -6.89
N LEU A 198 -35.15 7.55 -8.11
CA LEU A 198 -33.80 7.76 -8.62
C LEU A 198 -33.80 8.83 -9.69
N VAL A 199 -32.71 9.59 -9.77
CA VAL A 199 -32.43 10.51 -10.87
C VAL A 199 -31.53 9.86 -11.90
N ALA A 200 -31.59 10.34 -13.13
CA ALA A 200 -30.70 9.85 -14.19
C ALA A 200 -29.22 10.06 -13.80
N GLY A 201 -28.37 9.04 -14.01
CA GLY A 201 -26.95 9.08 -13.68
C GLY A 201 -26.62 8.71 -12.22
N GLN A 202 -27.60 8.50 -11.35
CA GLN A 202 -27.37 8.05 -9.99
C GLN A 202 -26.87 6.59 -10.00
N ALA A 203 -25.72 6.32 -9.35
CA ALA A 203 -25.17 4.98 -9.25
C ALA A 203 -26.16 4.03 -8.54
N VAL A 204 -26.35 2.85 -9.09
CA VAL A 204 -27.26 1.80 -8.58
C VAL A 204 -26.48 0.57 -8.15
N VAL A 205 -25.64 0.04 -9.05
CA VAL A 205 -24.86 -1.18 -8.88
C VAL A 205 -23.44 -0.88 -9.31
N THR A 206 -22.45 -1.28 -8.52
CA THR A 206 -21.04 -1.28 -8.95
C THR A 206 -20.65 -2.67 -9.39
N LEU A 207 -20.15 -2.79 -10.61
CA LEU A 207 -19.73 -4.03 -11.23
C LEU A 207 -18.21 -4.07 -11.38
N ALA A 208 -17.58 -5.12 -10.88
CA ALA A 208 -16.13 -5.36 -10.99
C ALA A 208 -15.86 -6.53 -11.94
N GLN A 209 -14.86 -6.36 -12.83
CA GLN A 209 -14.31 -7.45 -13.62
C GLN A 209 -13.30 -8.25 -12.80
N LEU A 210 -13.37 -9.59 -12.87
CA LEU A 210 -12.48 -10.47 -12.12
C LEU A 210 -11.25 -10.93 -12.92
N ASP A 211 -11.24 -10.73 -14.23
CA ASP A 211 -10.17 -11.21 -15.13
C ASP A 211 -8.82 -10.56 -14.86
N GLU A 212 -8.85 -9.30 -14.41
CA GLU A 212 -7.65 -8.53 -14.08
C GLU A 212 -7.81 -7.92 -12.70
N LYS A 213 -6.88 -8.27 -11.80
CA LYS A 213 -6.81 -7.73 -10.45
C LYS A 213 -5.52 -6.95 -10.25
N GLU A 214 -5.60 -5.92 -9.44
CA GLU A 214 -4.50 -5.02 -9.12
C GLU A 214 -4.35 -4.89 -7.62
N ILE A 215 -3.13 -4.59 -7.19
CA ILE A 215 -2.85 -4.16 -5.84
C ILE A 215 -2.72 -2.64 -5.85
N HIS A 216 -3.58 -1.98 -5.10
CA HIS A 216 -3.50 -0.55 -4.87
C HIS A 216 -2.78 -0.31 -3.55
N PHE A 217 -1.68 0.42 -3.58
CA PHE A 217 -0.90 0.76 -2.39
C PHE A 217 -0.38 2.18 -2.46
N ASP A 218 -0.06 2.74 -1.30
CA ASP A 218 0.33 4.13 -1.18
C ASP A 218 1.80 4.23 -0.76
N VAL A 219 2.56 5.07 -1.46
CA VAL A 219 4.01 5.23 -1.30
C VAL A 219 4.33 6.65 -0.84
N PRO A 220 5.02 6.84 0.29
CA PRO A 220 5.48 8.15 0.74
C PRO A 220 6.43 8.79 -0.28
N GLU A 221 6.42 10.13 -0.36
CA GLU A 221 7.21 10.91 -1.32
C GLU A 221 8.70 10.55 -1.31
N HIS A 222 9.30 10.43 -0.13
CA HIS A 222 10.74 10.14 0.02
C HIS A 222 11.15 8.75 -0.51
N ARG A 223 10.19 7.85 -0.77
CA ARG A 223 10.42 6.49 -1.31
C ARG A 223 9.98 6.32 -2.76
N LEU A 224 9.42 7.36 -3.36
CA LEU A 224 8.88 7.31 -4.72
C LEU A 224 9.93 6.90 -5.76
N LEU A 225 11.17 7.37 -5.61
CA LEU A 225 12.27 7.04 -6.53
C LEU A 225 12.62 5.54 -6.53
N GLU A 226 12.41 4.84 -5.42
CA GLU A 226 12.62 3.38 -5.35
C GLU A 226 11.63 2.64 -6.25
N ILE A 227 10.38 3.11 -6.26
CA ILE A 227 9.29 2.53 -7.06
C ILE A 227 9.43 2.85 -8.54
N GLN A 228 9.78 4.08 -8.90
CA GLN A 228 9.90 4.51 -10.30
C GLN A 228 10.94 3.70 -11.09
N ARG A 229 11.94 3.15 -10.41
CA ARG A 229 13.00 2.33 -11.02
C ARG A 229 12.63 0.85 -11.17
N LYS A 230 11.51 0.42 -10.58
CA LYS A 230 11.08 -0.98 -10.58
C LYS A 230 9.88 -1.18 -11.49
N GLN A 231 9.90 -2.24 -12.26
CA GLN A 231 8.77 -2.64 -13.08
C GLN A 231 7.99 -3.82 -12.47
N ALA A 232 8.67 -4.68 -11.72
CA ALA A 232 8.09 -5.84 -11.07
C ALA A 232 8.26 -5.75 -9.55
N VAL A 233 7.26 -6.25 -8.83
CA VAL A 233 7.24 -6.33 -7.37
C VAL A 233 6.71 -7.70 -6.95
N SER A 234 7.11 -8.17 -5.77
CA SER A 234 6.53 -9.35 -5.14
C SER A 234 5.40 -8.91 -4.20
N VAL A 235 4.34 -9.68 -4.15
CA VAL A 235 3.17 -9.39 -3.34
C VAL A 235 2.84 -10.63 -2.51
N SER A 236 2.67 -10.50 -1.20
CA SER A 236 2.06 -11.54 -0.36
C SER A 236 0.67 -11.10 0.07
N LEU A 237 -0.26 -12.06 0.16
CA LEU A 237 -1.59 -11.82 0.71
C LEU A 237 -1.53 -12.06 2.22
N TRP A 238 -2.21 -11.22 3.00
CA TRP A 238 -2.26 -11.39 4.45
C TRP A 238 -2.79 -12.77 4.89
N SER A 239 -3.63 -13.39 4.06
CA SER A 239 -4.18 -14.73 4.30
C SER A 239 -3.19 -15.86 3.98
N ASP A 240 -2.14 -15.60 3.19
CA ASP A 240 -1.14 -16.58 2.76
C ASP A 240 0.19 -15.84 2.51
N ASP A 241 0.91 -15.58 3.61
CA ASP A 241 2.16 -14.79 3.58
C ASP A 241 3.34 -15.56 2.98
N GLU A 242 3.24 -16.89 2.91
CA GLU A 242 4.30 -17.74 2.34
C GLU A 242 4.28 -17.76 0.80
N ARG A 243 3.15 -17.45 0.19
CA ARG A 243 2.99 -17.45 -1.26
C ARG A 243 3.28 -16.06 -1.86
N GLY A 244 4.51 -15.86 -2.32
CA GLY A 244 4.87 -14.67 -3.10
C GLY A 244 4.23 -14.67 -4.48
N LEU A 245 3.34 -13.72 -4.75
CA LEU A 245 2.73 -13.49 -6.06
C LEU A 245 3.54 -12.43 -6.81
N LYS A 246 3.61 -12.56 -8.13
CA LYS A 246 4.27 -11.55 -8.98
C LYS A 246 3.26 -10.51 -9.44
N ALA A 247 3.65 -9.25 -9.33
CA ALA A 247 2.87 -8.14 -9.85
C ALA A 247 3.77 -7.18 -10.64
N LYS A 248 3.17 -6.47 -11.59
CA LYS A 248 3.84 -5.47 -12.43
C LYS A 248 3.24 -4.10 -12.13
N ILE A 249 4.11 -3.13 -11.82
CA ILE A 249 3.69 -1.74 -11.65
C ILE A 249 3.16 -1.24 -12.99
N ARG A 250 1.91 -0.80 -13.01
CA ARG A 250 1.21 -0.28 -14.18
C ARG A 250 1.09 1.24 -14.15
N GLU A 251 0.80 1.77 -12.97
CA GLU A 251 0.48 3.18 -12.82
C GLU A 251 1.02 3.72 -11.51
N ILE A 252 1.61 4.89 -11.57
CA ILE A 252 2.02 5.68 -10.41
C ILE A 252 1.31 7.03 -10.56
N ALA A 253 0.54 7.43 -9.56
CA ALA A 253 -0.16 8.70 -9.58
C ALA A 253 0.84 9.85 -9.77
N SER A 254 0.47 10.82 -10.63
CA SER A 254 1.31 12.00 -10.92
C SER A 254 1.29 13.04 -9.80
N ALA A 255 0.30 12.97 -8.91
CA ALA A 255 0.15 13.87 -7.77
C ALA A 255 -0.01 13.07 -6.48
N ALA A 256 0.53 13.60 -5.40
CA ALA A 256 0.33 13.05 -4.07
C ALA A 256 -1.09 13.35 -3.57
N ASP A 257 -1.63 12.45 -2.79
CA ASP A 257 -2.83 12.71 -2.00
C ASP A 257 -2.54 13.85 -1.02
N PRO A 258 -3.37 14.91 -0.96
CA PRO A 258 -3.09 16.10 -0.17
C PRO A 258 -3.15 15.86 1.35
N VAL A 259 -3.83 14.80 1.79
CA VAL A 259 -4.01 14.48 3.22
C VAL A 259 -2.87 13.57 3.70
N SER A 260 -2.65 12.45 3.02
CA SER A 260 -1.65 11.46 3.42
C SER A 260 -0.24 11.78 2.93
N ARG A 261 -0.09 12.64 1.92
CA ARG A 261 1.18 12.95 1.21
C ARG A 261 1.84 11.70 0.64
N THR A 262 1.03 10.79 0.17
CA THR A 262 1.46 9.55 -0.48
C THR A 262 1.06 9.54 -1.94
N TYR A 263 1.80 8.81 -2.77
CA TYR A 263 1.48 8.58 -4.16
C TYR A 263 0.80 7.22 -4.30
N ARG A 264 -0.38 7.18 -4.92
CA ARG A 264 -1.08 5.95 -5.23
C ARG A 264 -0.36 5.20 -6.33
N VAL A 265 -0.02 3.93 -6.07
CA VAL A 265 0.58 3.01 -7.04
C VAL A 265 -0.38 1.86 -7.27
N LYS A 266 -0.52 1.46 -8.54
CA LYS A 266 -1.32 0.31 -8.97
C LYS A 266 -0.41 -0.71 -9.63
N ALA A 267 -0.39 -1.92 -9.11
CA ALA A 267 0.36 -3.04 -9.65
C ALA A 267 -0.59 -4.15 -10.10
N SER A 268 -0.54 -4.53 -11.36
CA SER A 268 -1.36 -5.63 -11.90
C SER A 268 -0.77 -6.97 -11.48
N LEU A 269 -1.61 -7.84 -10.91
CA LEU A 269 -1.25 -9.22 -10.58
C LEU A 269 -1.04 -10.02 -11.87
N LEU A 270 0.06 -10.75 -11.95
CA LEU A 270 0.40 -11.60 -13.09
C LEU A 270 0.02 -13.06 -12.86
N GLU A 271 -0.13 -13.46 -11.61
CA GLU A 271 -0.44 -14.82 -11.18
C GLU A 271 -1.24 -14.82 -9.88
N GLY A 272 -1.90 -15.93 -9.54
CA GLY A 272 -2.64 -16.07 -8.30
C GLY A 272 -3.97 -15.32 -8.26
N LEU A 273 -4.58 -15.02 -9.40
CA LEU A 273 -5.84 -14.28 -9.50
C LEU A 273 -6.98 -14.95 -8.73
N ASP A 274 -7.03 -16.29 -8.70
CA ASP A 274 -8.09 -17.04 -8.00
C ASP A 274 -7.95 -16.94 -6.47
N ALA A 275 -6.72 -16.86 -5.97
CA ALA A 275 -6.45 -16.74 -4.54
C ALA A 275 -6.67 -15.31 -4.01
N ALA A 276 -6.44 -14.29 -4.85
CA ALA A 276 -6.58 -12.89 -4.51
C ALA A 276 -8.03 -12.44 -4.64
N GLN A 277 -8.81 -12.44 -3.55
CA GLN A 277 -10.18 -11.91 -3.56
C GLN A 277 -10.17 -10.38 -3.41
N LEU A 278 -11.17 -9.72 -4.00
CA LEU A 278 -11.32 -8.27 -3.90
C LEU A 278 -11.48 -7.86 -2.43
N GLY A 279 -10.82 -6.76 -2.04
CA GLY A 279 -10.83 -6.25 -0.68
C GLY A 279 -9.81 -6.92 0.26
N MET A 280 -9.10 -7.97 -0.16
CA MET A 280 -8.04 -8.55 0.66
C MET A 280 -6.89 -7.58 0.85
N THR A 281 -6.31 -7.60 2.05
CA THR A 281 -5.06 -6.90 2.34
C THR A 281 -3.88 -7.64 1.73
N ALA A 282 -3.02 -6.91 1.05
CA ALA A 282 -1.79 -7.39 0.45
C ALA A 282 -0.58 -6.62 0.98
N ILE A 283 0.58 -7.26 1.01
CA ILE A 283 1.86 -6.62 1.32
C ILE A 283 2.71 -6.66 0.05
N VAL A 284 3.06 -5.48 -0.43
CA VAL A 284 3.93 -5.31 -1.60
C VAL A 284 5.37 -5.25 -1.12
N HIS A 285 6.19 -6.20 -1.55
CA HIS A 285 7.61 -6.26 -1.25
C HIS A 285 8.41 -5.70 -2.43
N ILE A 286 9.24 -4.72 -2.15
CA ILE A 286 10.14 -4.14 -3.13
C ILE A 286 11.53 -4.58 -2.75
N GLU A 287 12.12 -5.41 -3.58
CA GLU A 287 13.53 -5.73 -3.47
C GLU A 287 14.34 -4.46 -3.68
N ALA A 288 14.94 -3.95 -2.64
CA ALA A 288 15.94 -2.91 -2.80
C ALA A 288 17.16 -3.49 -3.51
N ASN A 289 17.88 -2.65 -4.23
CA ASN A 289 19.22 -3.00 -4.70
C ASN A 289 20.00 -3.45 -3.46
N THR A 290 20.50 -4.69 -3.51
CA THR A 290 21.43 -5.21 -2.52
C THR A 290 22.63 -4.27 -2.46
N ALA A 291 22.57 -3.30 -1.55
CA ALA A 291 23.78 -2.66 -1.11
C ALA A 291 24.50 -3.72 -0.28
N SER A 292 25.68 -4.16 -0.75
CA SER A 292 26.59 -4.92 0.10
C SER A 292 26.88 -4.07 1.33
N GLY A 293 26.26 -4.41 2.43
CA GLY A 293 26.40 -3.69 3.70
C GLY A 293 26.48 -4.68 4.84
N ILE A 294 27.24 -4.32 5.83
CA ILE A 294 27.36 -5.10 7.05
C ILE A 294 26.19 -4.76 7.95
N ALA A 295 25.45 -5.78 8.37
CA ALA A 295 24.39 -5.65 9.35
C ALA A 295 24.85 -6.21 10.70
N ILE A 296 24.76 -5.40 11.75
CA ILE A 296 25.11 -5.81 13.11
C ILE A 296 23.90 -5.69 14.05
N PRO A 297 23.84 -6.48 15.14
CA PRO A 297 22.81 -6.28 16.16
C PRO A 297 22.89 -4.86 16.74
N LEU A 298 21.75 -4.19 16.90
CA LEU A 298 21.69 -2.84 17.49
C LEU A 298 22.27 -2.82 18.90
N SER A 299 22.16 -3.95 19.64
CA SER A 299 22.75 -4.13 20.97
C SER A 299 24.28 -4.07 21.01
N ALA A 300 24.95 -4.20 19.88
CA ALA A 300 26.40 -4.08 19.74
C ALA A 300 26.90 -2.64 19.65
N VAL A 301 26.00 -1.72 19.35
CA VAL A 301 26.31 -0.30 19.21
C VAL A 301 26.21 0.37 20.57
N TYR A 302 27.22 1.17 20.93
CA TYR A 302 27.16 2.02 22.10
C TYR A 302 27.59 3.45 21.73
N THR A 303 27.10 4.41 22.50
CA THR A 303 27.43 5.82 22.31
C THR A 303 27.96 6.35 23.61
N PRO A 304 29.23 6.87 23.66
CA PRO A 304 29.78 7.47 24.84
C PRO A 304 28.99 8.72 25.26
N GLN A 305 28.81 8.91 26.59
CA GLN A 305 28.06 10.07 27.11
C GLN A 305 28.66 11.43 26.74
N ASN A 306 29.95 11.48 26.50
CA ASN A 306 30.70 12.69 26.12
C ASN A 306 30.73 12.94 24.60
N GLN A 307 30.24 12.00 23.79
CA GLN A 307 30.20 12.08 22.30
C GLN A 307 28.91 11.46 21.74
N PRO A 308 27.75 12.10 21.92
CA PRO A 308 26.45 11.52 21.54
C PRO A 308 26.27 11.25 20.04
N ASP A 309 27.03 11.94 19.19
CA ASP A 309 26.92 11.83 17.73
C ASP A 309 27.92 10.83 17.12
N HIS A 310 28.70 10.12 17.94
CA HIS A 310 29.71 9.18 17.48
C HIS A 310 29.43 7.78 18.01
N PRO A 311 28.59 7.00 17.29
CA PRO A 311 28.36 5.61 17.66
C PRO A 311 29.62 4.77 17.44
N LEU A 312 29.93 3.90 18.43
CA LEU A 312 31.09 3.02 18.44
C LEU A 312 30.64 1.57 18.58
N VAL A 313 31.50 0.66 18.16
CA VAL A 313 31.40 -0.78 18.42
C VAL A 313 32.72 -1.31 19.01
N TRP A 314 32.65 -2.41 19.74
CA TRP A 314 33.84 -3.10 20.26
C TRP A 314 34.20 -4.26 19.33
N LEU A 315 35.34 -4.14 18.63
CA LEU A 315 35.94 -5.25 17.89
C LEU A 315 36.81 -6.08 18.85
N VAL A 316 36.76 -7.39 18.72
CA VAL A 316 37.57 -8.33 19.48
C VAL A 316 38.80 -8.68 18.67
N ASP A 317 39.98 -8.46 19.26
CA ASP A 317 41.23 -9.07 18.79
C ASP A 317 41.29 -10.52 19.28
N GLU A 318 41.16 -11.45 18.33
CA GLU A 318 41.11 -12.88 18.62
C GLU A 318 42.45 -13.42 19.20
N GLN A 319 43.58 -12.81 18.83
CA GLN A 319 44.92 -13.24 19.28
C GLN A 319 45.24 -12.70 20.64
N ALA A 320 44.94 -11.42 20.90
CA ALA A 320 45.23 -10.77 22.17
C ALA A 320 44.10 -10.96 23.20
N ALA A 321 42.95 -11.49 22.81
CA ALA A 321 41.73 -11.57 23.62
C ALA A 321 41.34 -10.22 24.26
N THR A 322 41.53 -9.12 23.57
CA THR A 322 41.22 -7.75 23.98
C THR A 322 40.19 -7.10 23.05
N VAL A 323 39.59 -6.02 23.53
CA VAL A 323 38.62 -5.25 22.72
C VAL A 323 39.19 -3.89 22.34
N LYS A 324 38.83 -3.45 21.10
CA LYS A 324 39.17 -2.14 20.55
C LYS A 324 37.93 -1.42 20.12
N SER A 325 37.75 -0.15 20.49
CA SER A 325 36.63 0.66 20.03
C SER A 325 36.85 1.15 18.59
N VAL A 326 35.83 1.02 17.77
CA VAL A 326 35.86 1.48 16.36
C VAL A 326 34.63 2.32 16.06
N PRO A 327 34.83 3.53 15.47
CA PRO A 327 33.70 4.35 15.08
C PRO A 327 32.98 3.73 13.87
N VAL A 328 31.66 3.78 13.89
CA VAL A 328 30.80 3.29 12.81
C VAL A 328 29.81 4.36 12.39
N ARG A 329 29.40 4.34 11.11
CA ARG A 329 28.27 5.13 10.65
C ARG A 329 27.04 4.23 10.63
N LEU A 330 26.01 4.67 11.38
CA LEU A 330 24.75 3.94 11.40
C LEU A 330 23.93 4.30 10.15
N GLY A 331 23.45 3.28 9.47
CA GLY A 331 22.47 3.38 8.40
C GLY A 331 21.06 3.10 8.91
N GLU A 332 20.21 2.55 8.05
CA GLU A 332 18.84 2.21 8.41
C GLU A 332 18.76 0.98 9.33
N THR A 333 17.74 1.01 10.20
CA THR A 333 17.40 -0.16 11.02
C THR A 333 16.74 -1.21 10.13
N LEU A 334 17.21 -2.45 10.26
CA LEU A 334 16.76 -3.60 9.49
C LEU A 334 15.84 -4.49 10.34
N THR A 335 15.15 -5.41 9.69
CA THR A 335 14.33 -6.42 10.37
C THR A 335 15.16 -7.22 11.38
N GLY A 336 14.61 -7.54 12.57
CA GLY A 336 15.29 -8.37 13.58
C GLY A 336 16.29 -7.62 14.45
N GLU A 337 16.04 -6.35 14.77
CA GLU A 337 16.88 -5.51 15.65
C GLU A 337 18.34 -5.37 15.16
N ARG A 338 18.53 -5.38 13.85
CA ARG A 338 19.82 -5.13 13.20
C ARG A 338 19.88 -3.74 12.61
N VAL A 339 21.08 -3.19 12.52
CA VAL A 339 21.35 -1.91 11.88
C VAL A 339 22.44 -2.09 10.83
N ALA A 340 22.25 -1.46 9.67
CA ALA A 340 23.29 -1.38 8.65
C ALA A 340 24.41 -0.47 9.14
N VAL A 341 25.67 -0.85 8.94
CA VAL A 341 26.82 -0.05 9.34
C VAL A 341 27.88 0.01 8.27
N ASP A 342 28.53 1.17 8.16
CA ASP A 342 29.73 1.36 7.37
C ASP A 342 30.96 1.44 8.28
N GLY A 343 32.11 0.97 7.80
CA GLY A 343 33.38 1.05 8.52
C GLY A 343 33.85 -0.27 9.14
N LEU A 344 33.13 -1.37 8.90
CA LEU A 344 33.50 -2.71 9.35
C LEU A 344 33.79 -3.62 8.16
N ALA A 345 34.47 -4.76 8.40
CA ALA A 345 34.77 -5.78 7.41
C ALA A 345 34.13 -7.12 7.79
N ALA A 346 33.76 -7.92 6.79
CA ALA A 346 33.30 -9.28 7.00
C ALA A 346 34.40 -10.13 7.68
N GLY A 347 33.99 -11.07 8.53
CA GLY A 347 34.90 -11.93 9.30
C GLY A 347 35.34 -11.36 10.64
N GLN A 348 35.21 -10.06 10.88
CA GLN A 348 35.54 -9.44 12.19
C GLN A 348 34.57 -9.94 13.27
N LEU A 349 35.09 -10.02 14.50
CA LEU A 349 34.35 -10.41 15.68
C LEU A 349 34.01 -9.17 16.50
N LEU A 350 32.72 -8.93 16.76
CA LEU A 350 32.31 -7.79 17.58
C LEU A 350 31.56 -8.25 18.84
N VAL A 351 31.61 -7.43 19.90
CA VAL A 351 30.85 -7.67 21.11
C VAL A 351 29.38 -7.28 20.89
N SER A 352 28.46 -8.23 21.08
CA SER A 352 27.02 -8.03 20.90
C SER A 352 26.24 -7.78 22.19
N ALA A 353 26.86 -8.04 23.39
CA ALA A 353 26.25 -7.72 24.67
C ALA A 353 27.30 -7.38 25.73
N GLY A 354 26.97 -6.44 26.62
CA GLY A 354 27.86 -5.94 27.66
C GLY A 354 28.74 -4.76 27.24
N VAL A 355 28.45 -4.15 26.08
CA VAL A 355 29.24 -3.09 25.44
C VAL A 355 29.50 -1.85 26.31
N GLN A 356 28.55 -1.48 27.17
CA GLN A 356 28.65 -0.26 28.00
C GLN A 356 29.62 -0.34 29.19
N ARG A 357 30.16 -1.53 29.48
CA ARG A 357 31.02 -1.77 30.63
C ARG A 357 32.46 -2.13 30.24
N LEU A 358 32.79 -1.98 28.98
CA LEU A 358 34.12 -2.28 28.45
C LEU A 358 34.94 -0.99 28.33
N ALA A 359 36.26 -1.16 28.42
CA ALA A 359 37.24 -0.10 28.22
C ALA A 359 38.21 -0.50 27.09
N GLU A 360 38.86 0.47 26.50
CA GLU A 360 39.86 0.27 25.45
C GLU A 360 40.99 -0.65 25.93
N GLY A 361 41.30 -1.69 25.12
CA GLY A 361 42.34 -2.67 25.45
C GLY A 361 41.98 -3.67 26.56
N GLN A 362 40.73 -3.67 27.04
CA GLN A 362 40.33 -4.58 28.12
C GLN A 362 40.31 -6.04 27.65
N GLY A 363 40.89 -6.94 28.50
CA GLY A 363 40.82 -8.39 28.29
C GLY A 363 39.40 -8.93 28.42
N VAL A 364 38.96 -9.76 27.47
CA VAL A 364 37.62 -10.37 27.42
C VAL A 364 37.73 -11.89 27.38
N ARG A 365 36.69 -12.55 27.95
CA ARG A 365 36.55 -14.00 27.86
C ARG A 365 35.49 -14.31 26.81
N LEU A 366 35.90 -15.02 25.78
CA LEU A 366 35.01 -15.48 24.71
C LEU A 366 34.25 -16.73 25.17
N PRO A 367 32.98 -16.92 24.74
CA PRO A 367 32.19 -18.10 25.04
C PRO A 367 32.84 -19.34 24.41
N GLU A 368 32.81 -20.46 25.14
CA GLU A 368 33.29 -21.76 24.61
C GLU A 368 32.38 -22.17 23.44
N GLY A 369 32.97 -22.31 22.24
CA GLY A 369 32.23 -22.64 21.01
C GLY A 369 32.32 -21.61 19.89
N SER A 370 33.05 -20.50 20.09
CA SER A 370 33.23 -19.47 19.02
C SER A 370 34.17 -19.90 17.89
N GLY A 371 34.49 -21.20 17.74
CA GLY A 371 35.26 -21.73 16.59
C GLY A 371 36.74 -21.43 16.61
N LEU A 372 37.30 -20.99 17.73
CA LEU A 372 38.73 -20.65 17.87
C LEU A 372 39.58 -21.81 18.39
N PRO A 373 40.80 -22.03 17.86
CA PRO A 373 41.74 -23.01 18.41
C PRO A 373 42.12 -22.61 19.83
N LYS A 374 41.95 -23.54 20.77
CA LYS A 374 42.44 -23.38 22.16
C LYS A 374 43.95 -23.14 22.13
N ASN A 375 44.39 -21.96 22.52
CA ASN A 375 45.80 -21.71 22.77
C ASN A 375 46.25 -22.54 24.01
N ARG A 376 46.71 -23.78 23.81
CA ARG A 376 47.45 -24.57 24.76
C ARG A 376 48.92 -24.11 24.74
N GLY A 377 49.21 -23.04 25.38
CA GLY A 377 50.54 -22.51 25.53
C GLY A 377 50.83 -22.10 26.98
N GLY A 378 51.44 -23.01 27.75
CA GLY A 378 52.07 -22.59 28.98
C GLY A 378 51.68 -23.38 30.23
N GLN A 379 51.91 -24.71 30.28
CA GLN A 379 52.21 -25.47 31.50
C GLN A 379 52.47 -26.96 31.16
N GLU A 380 53.56 -27.23 30.46
CA GLU A 380 54.13 -28.57 30.43
C GLU A 380 55.67 -28.43 30.18
N ASN A 381 56.43 -28.09 31.20
CA ASN A 381 57.83 -28.36 31.26
C ASN A 381 58.33 -27.96 32.67
N LEU A 382 57.94 -28.71 33.68
CA LEU A 382 58.63 -28.76 34.96
C LEU A 382 58.20 -30.04 35.72
N ASN A 383 58.58 -31.19 35.15
CA ASN A 383 58.74 -32.45 35.93
C ASN A 383 59.30 -33.56 35.04
N LYS A 384 60.54 -33.41 34.63
CA LYS A 384 61.38 -34.53 34.18
C LYS A 384 62.85 -34.16 34.42
N ALA A 385 63.21 -34.05 35.68
CA ALA A 385 64.60 -34.19 36.14
C ALA A 385 64.54 -34.60 37.59
N GLN A 386 64.30 -35.90 37.84
CA GLN A 386 64.73 -36.70 38.97
C GLN A 386 64.04 -38.08 38.82
N LEU A 387 64.73 -38.98 38.14
CA LEU A 387 65.07 -40.36 38.56
C LEU A 387 65.84 -40.97 37.41
#